data_b298ecea2e29718244ed2a873ef79e85
#
_entry.id   b298ecea2e29718244ed2a873ef79e85
#
_cell.length_a   1.000
_cell.length_b   1.000
_cell.length_c   1.000
_cell.angle_alpha   90.00
_cell.angle_beta   90.00
_cell.angle_gamma   90.00
#
_symmetry.space_group_name_H-M   'P 1'
#
loop_
_entity.id
_entity.type
_entity.pdbx_description
1 polymer ?
#
loop_
_entity_poly.entity_id
_entity_poly.type
_entity_poly.pdbx_seq_one_letter_code
_entity_poly.pdbx_strand_id
1 'polypeptide(L)'
;MAIELGKVSTEDLTENSYKTLGIGINRRSDSNGIFASNYTTIKQTRDNLINLIMTRKGERCMLPDFGCDIHKLIFEPIYGSDINNRVIDSIEEAVAMWMPFVLIQNIEFPYDDEDIDNNTINVSIKFSLRINPNITETIEIKINQ
;
A
#
# COMPACT_ATOMS: atom_id res chain seq x y z
N MET A 1 -17.69 -22.07 -6.24
CA MET A 1 -18.07 -20.91 -7.07
C MET A 1 -16.79 -20.18 -7.41
N ALA A 2 -16.26 -20.38 -8.63
CA ALA A 2 -15.04 -19.70 -9.09
C ALA A 2 -15.42 -18.25 -9.40
N ILE A 3 -14.82 -17.31 -8.70
CA ILE A 3 -14.89 -15.89 -9.08
C ILE A 3 -14.02 -15.77 -10.32
N GLU A 4 -14.63 -15.64 -11.50
CA GLU A 4 -13.92 -15.20 -12.69
C GLU A 4 -13.37 -13.79 -12.38
N LEU A 5 -12.09 -13.74 -12.12
CA LEU A 5 -11.32 -12.49 -12.17
C LEU A 5 -11.46 -11.97 -13.60
N GLY A 6 -12.28 -10.95 -13.79
CA GLY A 6 -12.49 -10.31 -15.07
C GLY A 6 -11.13 -10.07 -15.73
N LYS A 7 -11.01 -10.43 -17.00
CA LYS A 7 -9.82 -10.14 -17.81
C LYS A 7 -9.60 -8.63 -17.75
N VAL A 8 -8.59 -8.23 -16.97
CA VAL A 8 -8.08 -6.86 -17.03
C VAL A 8 -7.48 -6.70 -18.42
N SER A 9 -8.11 -5.89 -19.25
CA SER A 9 -7.61 -5.62 -20.59
C SER A 9 -6.31 -4.81 -20.48
N THR A 10 -5.41 -4.98 -21.43
CA THR A 10 -4.19 -4.15 -21.52
C THR A 10 -4.50 -2.66 -21.66
N GLU A 11 -5.73 -2.30 -22.03
CA GLU A 11 -6.23 -0.93 -22.09
C GLU A 11 -6.40 -0.30 -20.70
N ASP A 12 -6.61 -1.11 -19.65
CA ASP A 12 -6.74 -0.62 -18.27
C ASP A 12 -5.39 -0.19 -17.66
N LEU A 13 -4.29 -0.50 -18.31
CA LEU A 13 -2.93 -0.08 -17.93
C LEU A 13 -2.53 1.26 -18.55
N THR A 14 -3.25 1.71 -19.57
CA THR A 14 -3.06 3.02 -20.21
C THR A 14 -3.97 4.04 -19.53
N GLU A 15 -3.50 5.27 -19.47
CA GLU A 15 -4.25 6.40 -18.94
C GLU A 15 -5.55 6.58 -19.74
N ASN A 16 -6.63 6.02 -19.25
CA ASN A 16 -7.93 6.12 -19.90
C ASN A 16 -8.64 7.36 -19.33
N SER A 17 -8.49 8.50 -20.02
CA SER A 17 -9.00 9.80 -19.60
C SER A 17 -10.52 9.88 -19.43
N TYR A 18 -11.23 8.82 -19.84
CA TYR A 18 -12.71 8.81 -19.83
C TYR A 18 -13.34 7.97 -18.74
N LYS A 19 -12.58 7.06 -18.10
CA LYS A 19 -13.11 6.17 -17.08
C LYS A 19 -12.31 6.25 -15.79
N THR A 20 -12.91 6.80 -14.75
CA THR A 20 -12.37 6.81 -13.40
C THR A 20 -12.39 5.41 -12.81
N LEU A 21 -11.25 4.89 -12.35
CA LEU A 21 -11.13 3.60 -11.68
C LEU A 21 -11.36 3.69 -10.17
N GLY A 22 -11.06 4.85 -9.59
CA GLY A 22 -11.24 5.07 -8.17
C GLY A 22 -10.85 6.48 -7.75
N ILE A 23 -10.89 6.71 -6.45
CA ILE A 23 -10.56 8.00 -5.84
C ILE A 23 -9.17 7.89 -5.20
N GLY A 24 -8.30 8.86 -5.48
CA GLY A 24 -6.97 8.93 -4.86
C GLY A 24 -7.05 9.28 -3.38
N ILE A 25 -6.13 8.72 -2.59
CA ILE A 25 -6.02 9.01 -1.14
C ILE A 25 -5.59 10.46 -0.90
N ASN A 26 -4.78 11.02 -1.78
CA ASN A 26 -4.37 12.41 -1.67
C ASN A 26 -5.55 13.34 -1.94
N ARG A 27 -5.92 14.14 -0.94
CA ARG A 27 -6.89 15.23 -1.06
C ARG A 27 -6.38 16.36 -1.97
N ARG A 28 -6.04 16.07 -3.20
CA ARG A 28 -5.79 17.12 -4.18
C ARG A 28 -7.14 17.46 -4.81
N SER A 29 -7.49 18.71 -4.73
CA SER A 29 -8.59 19.25 -5.53
C SER A 29 -8.18 19.20 -6.99
N ASP A 30 -8.89 18.42 -7.76
CA ASP A 30 -8.76 18.42 -9.21
C ASP A 30 -9.77 19.41 -9.81
N SER A 31 -9.56 19.84 -11.06
CA SER A 31 -10.46 20.76 -11.77
C SER A 31 -11.92 20.28 -11.80
N ASN A 32 -12.16 19.00 -11.57
CA ASN A 32 -13.48 18.34 -11.61
C ASN A 32 -14.09 18.03 -10.23
N GLY A 33 -13.44 18.38 -9.12
CA GLY A 33 -13.99 18.12 -7.79
C GLY A 33 -12.98 18.16 -6.65
N ILE A 34 -13.47 17.84 -5.44
CA ILE A 34 -12.69 17.88 -4.19
C ILE A 34 -11.71 16.69 -4.11
N PHE A 35 -11.97 15.62 -4.85
CA PHE A 35 -11.15 14.39 -4.81
C PHE A 35 -10.54 14.15 -6.19
N ALA A 36 -9.22 13.94 -6.22
CA ALA A 36 -8.53 13.51 -7.43
C ALA A 36 -8.96 12.08 -7.81
N SER A 37 -9.28 11.87 -9.06
CA SER A 37 -9.65 10.57 -9.58
C SER A 37 -8.45 9.84 -10.16
N ASN A 38 -8.37 8.54 -9.93
CA ASN A 38 -7.36 7.67 -10.53
C ASN A 38 -7.87 7.05 -11.83
N TYR A 39 -7.10 7.20 -12.89
CA TYR A 39 -7.41 6.71 -14.24
C TYR A 39 -6.57 5.50 -14.64
N THR A 40 -5.52 5.18 -13.90
CA THR A 40 -4.66 4.03 -14.17
C THR A 40 -4.73 3.00 -13.06
N THR A 41 -4.68 1.73 -13.43
CA THR A 41 -4.72 0.61 -12.47
C THR A 41 -3.56 0.67 -11.48
N ILE A 42 -2.37 1.06 -11.93
CA ILE A 42 -1.18 1.11 -11.05
C ILE A 42 -1.33 2.20 -9.97
N LYS A 43 -1.83 3.39 -10.34
CA LYS A 43 -2.09 4.47 -9.37
C LYS A 43 -3.16 4.07 -8.35
N GLN A 44 -4.25 3.43 -8.82
CA GLN A 44 -5.29 2.95 -7.91
C GLN A 44 -4.77 1.85 -6.98
N THR A 45 -3.95 0.94 -7.50
CA THR A 45 -3.32 -0.11 -6.68
C THR A 45 -2.39 0.50 -5.63
N ARG A 46 -1.61 1.52 -6.00
CA ARG A 46 -0.78 2.27 -5.07
C ARG A 46 -1.59 2.83 -3.91
N ASP A 47 -2.67 3.54 -4.20
CA ASP A 47 -3.51 4.15 -3.18
C ASP A 47 -4.20 3.09 -2.30
N ASN A 48 -4.63 1.98 -2.90
CA ASN A 48 -5.19 0.85 -2.15
C ASN A 48 -4.14 0.20 -1.23
N LEU A 49 -2.90 0.08 -1.69
CA LEU A 49 -1.80 -0.48 -0.90
C LEU A 49 -1.45 0.43 0.29
N ILE A 50 -1.38 1.74 0.07
CA ILE A 50 -1.21 2.72 1.16
C ILE A 50 -2.35 2.59 2.18
N ASN A 51 -3.59 2.52 1.71
CA ASN A 51 -4.75 2.36 2.58
C ASN A 51 -4.72 1.06 3.39
N LEU A 52 -4.29 -0.05 2.78
CA LEU A 52 -4.13 -1.33 3.46
C LEU A 52 -3.10 -1.25 4.59
N ILE A 53 -1.93 -0.69 4.30
CA ILE A 53 -0.82 -0.61 5.26
C ILE A 53 -1.12 0.37 6.40
N MET A 54 -1.76 1.50 6.09
CA MET A 54 -2.10 2.52 7.07
C MET A 54 -3.32 2.17 7.93
N THR A 55 -4.12 1.18 7.54
CA THR A 55 -5.27 0.72 8.35
C THR A 55 -4.80 -0.28 9.39
N ARG A 56 -5.17 -0.05 10.64
CA ARG A 56 -4.89 -0.99 11.75
C ARG A 56 -5.88 -2.15 11.72
N LYS A 57 -5.42 -3.38 11.97
CA LYS A 57 -6.32 -4.51 12.16
C LYS A 57 -7.27 -4.22 13.33
N GLY A 58 -8.57 -4.42 13.12
CA GLY A 58 -9.63 -4.12 14.10
C GLY A 58 -10.24 -2.72 13.97
N GLU A 59 -9.69 -1.83 13.15
CA GLU A 59 -10.22 -0.47 12.98
C GLU A 59 -11.53 -0.44 12.16
N ARG A 60 -11.69 -1.37 11.22
CA ARG A 60 -12.89 -1.44 10.39
C ARG A 60 -13.96 -2.32 11.02
N CYS A 61 -15.10 -1.73 11.38
CA CYS A 61 -16.21 -2.45 12.02
C CYS A 61 -16.74 -3.65 11.22
N MET A 62 -16.76 -3.56 9.87
CA MET A 62 -17.30 -4.61 9.00
C MET A 62 -16.25 -5.61 8.50
N LEU A 63 -14.97 -5.27 8.59
CA LEU A 63 -13.83 -6.05 8.13
C LEU A 63 -12.67 -5.90 9.14
N PRO A 64 -12.78 -6.51 10.33
CA PRO A 64 -11.79 -6.34 11.39
C PRO A 64 -10.41 -6.89 11.02
N ASP A 65 -10.35 -7.89 10.15
CA ASP A 65 -9.10 -8.50 9.70
C ASP A 65 -8.39 -7.68 8.61
N PHE A 66 -9.05 -6.66 8.06
CA PHE A 66 -8.43 -5.77 7.06
C PHE A 66 -7.42 -4.85 7.72
N GLY A 67 -6.24 -4.76 7.13
CA GLY A 67 -5.19 -3.86 7.58
C GLY A 67 -3.87 -4.57 7.85
N CYS A 68 -2.95 -3.84 8.48
CA CYS A 68 -1.61 -4.29 8.81
C CYS A 68 -1.30 -4.06 10.29
N ASP A 69 -0.50 -4.96 10.88
CA ASP A 69 -0.14 -4.90 12.30
C ASP A 69 1.10 -4.03 12.59
N ILE A 70 1.62 -3.29 11.62
CA ILE A 70 2.83 -2.46 11.77
C ILE A 70 2.72 -1.51 12.96
N HIS A 71 1.54 -0.92 13.16
CA HIS A 71 1.30 -0.02 14.28
C HIS A 71 1.50 -0.64 15.65
N LYS A 72 1.33 -1.96 15.78
CA LYS A 72 1.60 -2.67 17.05
C LYS A 72 3.09 -2.86 17.26
N LEU A 73 3.84 -3.12 16.17
CA LEU A 73 5.27 -3.39 16.21
C LEU A 73 6.08 -2.17 16.67
N ILE A 74 5.61 -0.96 16.38
CA ILE A 74 6.28 0.28 16.81
C ILE A 74 6.31 0.41 18.35
N PHE A 75 5.34 -0.15 19.05
CA PHE A 75 5.24 -0.10 20.52
C PHE A 75 5.98 -1.23 21.23
N GLU A 76 6.46 -2.23 20.49
CA GLU A 76 7.21 -3.32 21.10
C GLU A 76 8.67 -2.90 21.36
N PRO A 77 9.23 -3.18 22.54
CA PRO A 77 10.61 -2.86 22.87
C PRO A 77 11.57 -3.84 22.17
N ILE A 78 11.57 -3.83 20.85
CA ILE A 78 12.41 -4.69 20.01
C ILE A 78 13.52 -3.82 19.44
N TYR A 79 14.77 -4.20 19.67
CA TYR A 79 15.94 -3.49 19.20
C TYR A 79 16.50 -4.14 17.92
N GLY A 80 16.81 -3.30 16.93
CA GLY A 80 17.65 -3.70 15.79
C GLY A 80 16.91 -4.35 14.62
N SER A 81 17.60 -5.23 13.89
CA SER A 81 17.15 -5.85 12.64
C SER A 81 15.87 -6.69 12.74
N ASP A 82 15.50 -7.11 13.94
CA ASP A 82 14.33 -7.98 14.13
C ASP A 82 13.02 -7.23 13.87
N ILE A 83 12.99 -5.92 14.14
CA ILE A 83 11.79 -5.10 13.88
C ILE A 83 11.51 -4.99 12.38
N ASN A 84 12.57 -4.81 11.57
CA ASN A 84 12.44 -4.71 10.12
C ASN A 84 11.89 -5.99 9.51
N ASN A 85 12.38 -7.16 9.93
CA ASN A 85 11.90 -8.44 9.46
C ASN A 85 10.43 -8.64 9.80
N ARG A 86 10.02 -8.31 11.02
CA ARG A 86 8.62 -8.41 11.44
C ARG A 86 7.70 -7.44 10.70
N VAL A 87 8.19 -6.25 10.38
CA VAL A 87 7.45 -5.29 9.54
C VAL A 87 7.28 -5.84 8.13
N ILE A 88 8.34 -6.42 7.54
CA ILE A 88 8.29 -7.07 6.22
C ILE A 88 7.25 -8.18 6.23
N ASP A 89 7.34 -9.11 7.19
CA ASP A 89 6.42 -10.24 7.31
C ASP A 89 4.96 -9.77 7.43
N SER A 90 4.71 -8.72 8.22
CA SER A 90 3.36 -8.15 8.40
C SER A 90 2.81 -7.51 7.13
N ILE A 91 3.66 -6.83 6.33
CA ILE A 91 3.27 -6.25 5.04
C ILE A 91 2.98 -7.37 4.03
N GLU A 92 3.87 -8.35 3.93
CA GLU A 92 3.72 -9.46 2.99
C GLU A 92 2.46 -10.29 3.28
N GLU A 93 2.19 -10.59 4.55
CA GLU A 93 0.95 -11.27 4.97
C GLU A 93 -0.29 -10.48 4.57
N ALA A 94 -0.32 -9.17 4.86
CA ALA A 94 -1.46 -8.32 4.53
C ALA A 94 -1.68 -8.23 3.01
N VAL A 95 -0.61 -8.07 2.23
CA VAL A 95 -0.68 -8.00 0.77
C VAL A 95 -1.09 -9.34 0.17
N ALA A 96 -0.54 -10.45 0.64
CA ALA A 96 -0.92 -11.79 0.17
C ALA A 96 -2.40 -12.08 0.39
N MET A 97 -2.97 -11.62 1.52
CA MET A 97 -4.38 -11.83 1.85
C MET A 97 -5.32 -10.92 1.05
N TRP A 98 -5.00 -9.62 0.96
CA TRP A 98 -5.95 -8.62 0.45
C TRP A 98 -5.69 -8.17 -0.98
N MET A 99 -4.44 -8.26 -1.43
CA MET A 99 -4.01 -7.80 -2.76
C MET A 99 -3.11 -8.84 -3.47
N PRO A 100 -3.58 -10.09 -3.69
CA PRO A 100 -2.75 -11.19 -4.21
C PRO A 100 -2.24 -10.95 -5.65
N PHE A 101 -2.75 -9.94 -6.34
CA PHE A 101 -2.31 -9.52 -7.67
C PHE A 101 -1.12 -8.54 -7.64
N VAL A 102 -0.72 -8.06 -6.45
CA VAL A 102 0.46 -7.23 -6.23
C VAL A 102 1.66 -8.12 -5.95
N LEU A 103 2.78 -7.80 -6.57
CA LEU A 103 4.08 -8.42 -6.32
C LEU A 103 4.98 -7.40 -5.63
N ILE A 104 5.33 -7.66 -4.39
CA ILE A 104 6.34 -6.89 -3.67
C ILE A 104 7.69 -7.31 -4.23
N GLN A 105 8.49 -6.35 -4.68
CA GLN A 105 9.84 -6.59 -5.21
C GLN A 105 10.92 -6.30 -4.18
N ASN A 106 10.76 -5.22 -3.44
CA ASN A 106 11.71 -4.79 -2.43
C ASN A 106 11.02 -3.94 -1.35
N ILE A 107 11.46 -4.09 -0.11
CA ILE A 107 11.07 -3.24 1.02
C ILE A 107 12.34 -2.71 1.64
N GLU A 108 12.48 -1.40 1.66
CA GLU A 108 13.62 -0.70 2.24
C GLU A 108 13.16 0.17 3.41
N PHE A 109 14.03 0.32 4.37
CA PHE A 109 13.81 1.18 5.52
C PHE A 109 14.85 2.31 5.44
N PRO A 110 14.50 3.44 4.80
CA PRO A 110 15.36 4.61 4.86
C PRO A 110 15.35 5.15 6.29
N TYR A 111 16.51 5.09 6.94
CA TYR A 111 16.71 5.63 8.27
C TYR A 111 17.32 7.02 8.16
N ASP A 112 16.63 7.99 8.74
CA ASP A 112 17.19 9.29 9.07
C ASP A 112 17.46 9.31 10.58
N ASP A 113 18.58 9.91 11.02
CA ASP A 113 18.93 9.99 12.44
C ASP A 113 17.85 10.69 13.29
N GLU A 114 17.07 11.59 12.69
CA GLU A 114 15.94 12.27 13.32
C GLU A 114 14.71 11.36 13.55
N ASP A 115 14.58 10.28 12.80
CA ASP A 115 13.43 9.38 12.90
C ASP A 115 13.51 8.44 14.11
N ILE A 116 14.73 8.16 14.57
CA ILE A 116 14.99 7.32 15.75
C ILE A 116 14.47 8.01 17.02
N ASP A 117 14.69 9.31 17.12
CA ASP A 117 14.27 10.12 18.29
C ASP A 117 12.73 10.30 18.34
N ASN A 118 12.04 10.18 17.21
CA ASN A 118 10.61 10.43 17.08
C ASN A 118 9.75 9.15 17.04
N ASN A 119 10.30 7.96 17.28
CA ASN A 119 9.58 6.68 17.14
C ASN A 119 8.84 6.57 15.80
N THR A 120 9.49 6.99 14.73
CA THR A 120 8.95 7.00 13.38
C THR A 120 9.61 5.91 12.56
N ILE A 121 8.81 5.15 11.81
CA ILE A 121 9.32 4.18 10.84
C ILE A 121 8.99 4.66 9.44
N ASN A 122 10.03 4.85 8.64
CA ASN A 122 9.90 5.10 7.21
C ASN A 122 10.04 3.78 6.45
N VAL A 123 9.06 3.48 5.60
CA VAL A 123 9.04 2.27 4.78
C VAL A 123 8.92 2.66 3.32
N SER A 124 9.85 2.21 2.51
CA SER A 124 9.83 2.35 1.05
C SER A 124 9.54 0.99 0.43
N ILE A 125 8.41 0.86 -0.27
CA ILE A 125 7.94 -0.38 -0.85
C ILE A 125 7.95 -0.26 -2.36
N LYS A 126 8.75 -1.09 -3.02
CA LYS A 126 8.75 -1.23 -4.47
C LYS A 126 7.86 -2.41 -4.87
N PHE A 127 6.87 -2.16 -5.69
CA PHE A 127 5.91 -3.18 -6.11
C PHE A 127 5.64 -3.13 -7.61
N SER A 128 5.09 -4.22 -8.13
CA SER A 128 4.60 -4.34 -9.49
C SER A 128 3.28 -5.10 -9.51
N LEU A 129 2.61 -5.08 -10.65
CA LEU A 129 1.40 -5.86 -10.86
C LEU A 129 1.74 -7.20 -11.54
N ARG A 130 1.09 -8.28 -11.12
CA ARG A 130 1.25 -9.61 -11.72
C ARG A 130 0.99 -9.63 -13.22
N ILE A 131 0.08 -8.77 -13.68
CA ILE A 131 -0.30 -8.65 -15.10
C ILE A 131 0.81 -8.00 -15.91
N ASN A 132 1.55 -7.05 -15.31
CA ASN A 132 2.63 -6.34 -15.98
C ASN A 132 3.81 -6.11 -15.01
N PRO A 133 4.66 -7.11 -14.80
CA PRO A 133 5.76 -7.04 -13.83
C PRO A 133 6.87 -6.04 -14.22
N ASN A 134 6.88 -5.60 -15.49
CA ASN A 134 7.87 -4.62 -15.95
C ASN A 134 7.60 -3.18 -15.48
N ILE A 135 6.34 -2.89 -15.12
CA ILE A 135 5.98 -1.58 -14.58
C ILE A 135 6.06 -1.66 -13.06
N THR A 136 7.05 -0.97 -12.51
CA THR A 136 7.27 -0.89 -11.06
C THR A 136 6.95 0.50 -10.55
N GLU A 137 6.37 0.57 -9.37
CA GLU A 137 6.13 1.82 -8.66
C GLU A 137 6.66 1.71 -7.23
N THR A 138 7.08 2.83 -6.66
CA THR A 138 7.60 2.90 -5.29
C THR A 138 6.67 3.76 -4.45
N ILE A 139 6.40 3.29 -3.24
CA ILE A 139 5.59 3.99 -2.23
C ILE A 139 6.47 4.25 -1.02
N GLU A 140 6.45 5.47 -0.55
CA GLU A 140 7.06 5.85 0.72
C GLU A 140 5.95 6.11 1.74
N ILE A 141 6.03 5.42 2.86
CA ILE A 141 5.06 5.53 3.95
C ILE A 141 5.81 5.89 5.21
N LYS A 142 5.37 6.98 5.84
CA LYS A 142 5.87 7.42 7.15
C LYS A 142 4.84 7.09 8.22
N ILE A 143 5.21 6.21 9.14
CA ILE A 143 4.35 5.75 10.23
C ILE A 143 4.86 6.38 11.52
N ASN A 144 4.08 7.27 12.09
CA ASN A 144 4.38 7.95 13.35
C ASN A 144 3.58 7.31 14.49
N GLN A 145 4.14 7.43 15.68
CA GLN A 145 3.49 7.09 16.94
C GLN A 145 2.27 7.98 17.22
#